data_16b811eb89ee3bcf37ce969d8cff06eb
#
_entry.id   16b811eb89ee3bcf37ce969d8cff06eb
#
_cell.length_a   1.000
_cell.length_b   1.000
_cell.length_c   1.000
_cell.angle_alpha   90.00
_cell.angle_beta   90.00
_cell.angle_gamma   90.00
#
_symmetry.space_group_name_H-M   'P 1'
#
loop_
_entity.id
_entity.type
_entity.pdbx_description
1 polymer ?
#
loop_
_entity_poly.entity_id
_entity_poly.type
_entity_poly.pdbx_seq_one_letter_code
_entity_poly.pdbx_strand_id
1 'polypeptide(L)'
;MHDFFARMIDAFRPADGPPPRSLLAFFRWCLSGAWPGLTLAAVASALGGIADVVSAVLLGWVVDAVVSTPVDRIWADQGGLILGFAAFFLLIRPAIFGLSTASSSVIIGPNILPLVLSRLHRWTMGHAVTFFDNDFAGRIAQKQMQTARAVTDVATEFVNVVAFALASVIGSAAFLVSVDGWGALALMVWLGSYVLLIRFFLPRIRTRSASRASARAMVTGQVVDTITNIKTVKLFAHAEHEDRAALGAMAGFRERALDFGRVSTWFRLSLMTIAGALPVILVGGTILLWRQGMATAGDIAAAGAIAMRLAQMTGWVSMALMGVWGSIGEVEDGMKTLAPPHAPFPPRSALGAPQ
;
A
#
# COMPACT_ATOMS: atom_id res chain seq x y z
N MET A 1 14.21 -24.87 -0.87
CA MET A 1 14.16 -23.50 -1.42
C MET A 1 13.39 -22.54 -0.50
N HIS A 2 12.18 -22.93 0.00
CA HIS A 2 11.39 -22.09 0.92
C HIS A 2 12.13 -21.71 2.20
N ASP A 3 12.86 -22.64 2.83
CA ASP A 3 13.60 -22.39 4.07
C ASP A 3 14.76 -21.40 3.92
N PHE A 4 15.39 -21.33 2.74
CA PHE A 4 16.43 -20.34 2.47
C PHE A 4 15.86 -18.92 2.41
N PHE A 5 14.76 -18.74 1.70
CA PHE A 5 14.10 -17.43 1.60
C PHE A 5 13.48 -16.99 2.93
N ALA A 6 12.89 -17.91 3.69
CA ALA A 6 12.32 -17.61 5.01
C ALA A 6 13.39 -17.13 6.01
N ARG A 7 14.64 -17.60 5.88
CA ARG A 7 15.77 -17.22 6.76
C ARG A 7 16.50 -15.94 6.34
N MET A 8 16.11 -15.30 5.22
CA MET A 8 16.74 -14.03 4.80
C MET A 8 16.49 -12.88 5.77
N ILE A 9 15.40 -12.95 6.52
CA ILE A 9 15.10 -12.00 7.59
C ILE A 9 15.03 -12.78 8.89
N ASP A 10 15.94 -12.47 9.83
CA ASP A 10 15.84 -12.99 11.20
C ASP A 10 14.76 -12.22 11.95
N ALA A 11 13.58 -12.85 12.09
CA ALA A 11 12.40 -12.28 12.72
C ALA A 11 12.59 -11.92 14.22
N PHE A 12 13.65 -12.41 14.85
CA PHE A 12 13.92 -12.18 16.27
C PHE A 12 15.22 -11.44 16.54
N ARG A 13 15.86 -10.91 15.49
CA ARG A 13 17.09 -10.12 15.62
C ARG A 13 16.85 -8.90 16.51
N PRO A 14 17.66 -8.71 17.58
CA PRO A 14 17.56 -7.53 18.42
C PRO A 14 17.87 -6.26 17.63
N ALA A 15 17.32 -5.14 18.08
CA ALA A 15 17.68 -3.83 17.56
C ALA A 15 18.83 -3.24 18.38
N ASP A 16 19.65 -2.43 17.72
CA ASP A 16 20.74 -1.71 18.38
C ASP A 16 20.19 -0.38 18.95
N GLY A 17 20.30 -0.21 20.26
CA GLY A 17 19.95 1.02 20.96
C GLY A 17 18.45 1.34 21.05
N PRO A 18 18.12 2.52 21.58
CA PRO A 18 16.73 2.97 21.78
C PRO A 18 16.03 3.32 20.45
N PRO A 19 14.69 3.18 20.40
CA PRO A 19 13.92 3.60 19.24
C PRO A 19 14.06 5.11 19.00
N PRO A 20 14.40 5.54 17.78
CA PRO A 20 14.55 6.95 17.45
C PRO A 20 13.23 7.71 17.50
N ARG A 21 13.30 9.04 17.72
CA ARG A 21 12.14 9.93 17.77
C ARG A 21 11.67 10.47 16.41
N SER A 22 12.48 10.34 15.35
CA SER A 22 12.07 10.74 14.01
C SER A 22 11.48 9.56 13.25
N LEU A 23 10.43 9.80 12.48
CA LEU A 23 9.66 8.77 11.77
C LEU A 23 10.57 7.89 10.88
N LEU A 24 11.39 8.52 10.03
CA LEU A 24 12.27 7.78 9.11
C LEU A 24 13.32 6.94 9.84
N ALA A 25 13.92 7.49 10.91
CA ALA A 25 14.88 6.74 11.71
C ALA A 25 14.20 5.59 12.48
N PHE A 26 12.95 5.78 12.92
CA PHE A 26 12.17 4.72 13.55
C PHE A 26 11.87 3.57 12.59
N PHE A 27 11.46 3.85 11.36
CA PHE A 27 11.31 2.81 10.32
C PHE A 27 12.63 2.09 10.07
N ARG A 28 13.72 2.84 9.95
CA ARG A 28 15.05 2.23 9.78
C ARG A 28 15.46 1.34 10.96
N TRP A 29 15.15 1.75 12.19
CA TRP A 29 15.36 0.96 13.40
C TRP A 29 14.48 -0.29 13.41
N CYS A 30 13.18 -0.17 13.12
CA CYS A 30 12.24 -1.29 13.04
C CYS A 30 12.63 -2.33 11.97
N LEU A 31 13.18 -1.90 10.85
CA LEU A 31 13.48 -2.74 9.69
C LEU A 31 14.96 -3.07 9.54
N SER A 32 15.82 -2.69 10.51
CA SER A 32 17.24 -3.01 10.45
C SER A 32 17.45 -4.53 10.38
N GLY A 33 18.33 -4.98 9.46
CA GLY A 33 18.53 -6.40 9.17
C GLY A 33 17.51 -7.06 8.25
N ALA A 34 16.39 -6.38 7.92
CA ALA A 34 15.44 -6.86 6.93
C ALA A 34 15.70 -6.31 5.51
N TRP A 35 16.59 -5.34 5.37
CA TRP A 35 16.85 -4.67 4.09
C TRP A 35 17.19 -5.60 2.93
N PRO A 36 18.00 -6.66 3.06
CA PRO A 36 18.28 -7.56 1.94
C PRO A 36 17.03 -8.25 1.41
N GLY A 37 16.13 -8.71 2.31
CA GLY A 37 14.86 -9.30 1.92
C GLY A 37 13.90 -8.29 1.29
N LEU A 38 13.82 -7.08 1.86
CA LEU A 38 12.98 -5.99 1.33
C LEU A 38 13.46 -5.51 -0.05
N THR A 39 14.78 -5.36 -0.26
CA THR A 39 15.33 -4.96 -1.57
C THR A 39 15.12 -6.04 -2.62
N LEU A 40 15.31 -7.32 -2.30
CA LEU A 40 15.01 -8.41 -3.21
C LEU A 40 13.54 -8.41 -3.64
N ALA A 41 12.63 -8.26 -2.67
CA ALA A 41 11.20 -8.22 -2.94
C ALA A 41 10.80 -6.97 -3.76
N ALA A 42 11.41 -5.81 -3.48
CA ALA A 42 11.17 -4.58 -4.24
C ALA A 42 11.66 -4.71 -5.69
N VAL A 43 12.83 -5.33 -5.91
CA VAL A 43 13.35 -5.62 -7.26
C VAL A 43 12.43 -6.60 -7.98
N ALA A 44 12.00 -7.67 -7.33
CA ALA A 44 11.06 -8.63 -7.92
C ALA A 44 9.72 -7.97 -8.31
N SER A 45 9.22 -7.08 -7.47
CA SER A 45 8.00 -6.31 -7.75
C SER A 45 8.21 -5.30 -8.90
N ALA A 46 9.34 -4.61 -8.93
CA ALA A 46 9.71 -3.70 -10.01
C ALA A 46 9.84 -4.44 -11.36
N LEU A 47 10.44 -5.64 -11.36
CA LEU A 47 10.46 -6.50 -12.54
C LEU A 47 9.05 -6.86 -13.02
N GLY A 48 8.10 -7.07 -12.12
CA GLY A 48 6.69 -7.24 -12.45
C GLY A 48 6.10 -6.03 -13.19
N GLY A 49 6.41 -4.82 -12.70
CA GLY A 49 6.01 -3.57 -13.36
C GLY A 49 6.60 -3.40 -14.76
N ILE A 50 7.89 -3.76 -14.93
CA ILE A 50 8.55 -3.78 -16.24
C ILE A 50 7.93 -4.85 -17.14
N ALA A 51 7.66 -6.04 -16.63
CA ALA A 51 7.04 -7.13 -17.40
C ALA A 51 5.65 -6.75 -17.95
N ASP A 52 4.89 -5.93 -17.23
CA ASP A 52 3.62 -5.40 -17.72
C ASP A 52 3.82 -4.47 -18.94
N VAL A 53 4.85 -3.61 -18.92
CA VAL A 53 5.19 -2.74 -20.05
C VAL A 53 5.69 -3.58 -21.24
N VAL A 54 6.59 -4.53 -21.00
CA VAL A 54 7.08 -5.47 -22.02
C VAL A 54 5.93 -6.24 -22.65
N SER A 55 4.92 -6.63 -21.86
CA SER A 55 3.69 -7.28 -22.37
C SER A 55 2.98 -6.43 -23.43
N ALA A 56 2.87 -5.12 -23.19
CA ALA A 56 2.23 -4.18 -24.12
C ALA A 56 3.07 -3.97 -25.38
N VAL A 57 4.39 -3.85 -25.22
CA VAL A 57 5.32 -3.69 -26.35
C VAL A 57 5.32 -4.93 -27.25
N LEU A 58 5.38 -6.12 -26.67
CA LEU A 58 5.30 -7.38 -27.39
C LEU A 58 3.98 -7.52 -28.16
N LEU A 59 2.87 -7.07 -27.57
CA LEU A 59 1.58 -7.02 -28.25
C LEU A 59 1.65 -6.10 -29.46
N GLY A 60 2.27 -4.93 -29.35
CA GLY A 60 2.48 -4.01 -30.44
C GLY A 60 3.28 -4.65 -31.58
N TRP A 61 4.42 -5.29 -31.26
CA TRP A 61 5.24 -5.98 -32.27
C TRP A 61 4.48 -7.10 -32.97
N VAL A 62 3.64 -7.86 -32.26
CA VAL A 62 2.79 -8.89 -32.90
C VAL A 62 1.76 -8.25 -33.84
N VAL A 63 1.17 -7.12 -33.47
CA VAL A 63 0.24 -6.39 -34.34
C VAL A 63 0.94 -5.90 -35.60
N ASP A 64 2.14 -5.32 -35.51
CA ASP A 64 2.90 -4.88 -36.66
C ASP A 64 3.29 -6.05 -37.54
N ALA A 65 3.71 -7.17 -36.98
CA ALA A 65 4.03 -8.38 -37.72
C ALA A 65 2.83 -8.91 -38.54
N VAL A 66 1.62 -8.91 -37.90
CA VAL A 66 0.39 -9.37 -38.58
C VAL A 66 -0.03 -8.41 -39.70
N VAL A 67 0.12 -7.09 -39.48
CA VAL A 67 -0.26 -6.08 -40.49
C VAL A 67 0.70 -6.05 -41.68
N SER A 68 1.98 -6.28 -41.42
CA SER A 68 3.04 -6.16 -42.46
C SER A 68 3.33 -7.46 -43.23
N THR A 69 2.90 -8.63 -42.73
CA THR A 69 3.27 -9.93 -43.29
C THR A 69 2.07 -10.64 -43.91
N PRO A 70 2.17 -11.18 -45.15
CA PRO A 70 1.12 -12.00 -45.73
C PRO A 70 0.80 -13.24 -44.89
N VAL A 71 -0.48 -13.60 -44.81
CA VAL A 71 -1.00 -14.67 -43.94
C VAL A 71 -0.30 -16.02 -44.19
N ASP A 72 0.01 -16.34 -45.42
CA ASP A 72 0.69 -17.58 -45.86
C ASP A 72 2.16 -17.67 -45.41
N ARG A 73 2.79 -16.52 -45.09
CA ARG A 73 4.22 -16.45 -44.68
C ARG A 73 4.40 -16.13 -43.20
N ILE A 74 3.34 -15.85 -42.44
CA ILE A 74 3.44 -15.35 -41.09
C ILE A 74 4.26 -16.27 -40.17
N TRP A 75 4.14 -17.57 -40.31
CA TRP A 75 4.91 -18.53 -39.54
C TRP A 75 6.38 -18.65 -39.99
N ALA A 76 6.64 -18.49 -41.30
CA ALA A 76 8.00 -18.54 -41.81
C ALA A 76 8.80 -17.29 -41.42
N ASP A 77 8.18 -16.12 -41.54
CA ASP A 77 8.84 -14.83 -41.34
C ASP A 77 8.79 -14.33 -39.88
N GLN A 78 7.70 -14.61 -39.16
CA GLN A 78 7.43 -14.08 -37.81
C GLN A 78 7.26 -15.17 -36.74
N GLY A 79 7.48 -16.44 -37.06
CA GLY A 79 7.31 -17.56 -36.13
C GLY A 79 8.14 -17.41 -34.85
N GLY A 80 9.36 -16.87 -34.96
CA GLY A 80 10.22 -16.58 -33.80
C GLY A 80 9.63 -15.54 -32.85
N LEU A 81 9.02 -14.46 -33.37
CA LEU A 81 8.33 -13.45 -32.57
C LEU A 81 7.11 -14.04 -31.87
N ILE A 82 6.28 -14.81 -32.58
CA ILE A 82 5.08 -15.44 -32.04
C ILE A 82 5.44 -16.43 -30.91
N LEU A 83 6.47 -17.27 -31.12
CA LEU A 83 6.98 -18.18 -30.12
C LEU A 83 7.57 -17.43 -28.90
N GLY A 84 8.32 -16.35 -29.16
CA GLY A 84 8.85 -15.48 -28.10
C GLY A 84 7.74 -14.81 -27.26
N PHE A 85 6.70 -14.34 -27.94
CA PHE A 85 5.49 -13.83 -27.26
C PHE A 85 4.85 -14.90 -26.38
N ALA A 86 4.62 -16.09 -26.90
CA ALA A 86 4.06 -17.20 -26.15
C ALA A 86 4.96 -17.61 -24.96
N ALA A 87 6.26 -17.73 -25.18
CA ALA A 87 7.22 -18.04 -24.12
C ALA A 87 7.25 -16.97 -23.02
N PHE A 88 7.17 -15.70 -23.40
CA PHE A 88 7.10 -14.61 -22.42
C PHE A 88 5.85 -14.72 -21.53
N PHE A 89 4.67 -14.90 -22.11
CA PHE A 89 3.42 -14.96 -21.36
C PHE A 89 3.24 -16.25 -20.57
N LEU A 90 3.76 -17.38 -21.06
CA LEU A 90 3.58 -18.69 -20.42
C LEU A 90 4.68 -19.03 -19.42
N LEU A 91 5.90 -18.49 -19.59
CA LEU A 91 7.04 -18.84 -18.75
C LEU A 91 7.64 -17.64 -18.01
N ILE A 92 8.04 -16.58 -18.72
CA ILE A 92 8.82 -15.49 -18.14
C ILE A 92 7.96 -14.65 -17.22
N ARG A 93 6.80 -14.18 -17.69
CA ARG A 93 5.89 -13.34 -16.91
C ARG A 93 5.37 -14.07 -15.66
N PRO A 94 4.87 -15.32 -15.71
CA PRO A 94 4.48 -16.06 -14.51
C PRO A 94 5.65 -16.29 -13.55
N ALA A 95 6.86 -16.53 -14.03
CA ALA A 95 8.04 -16.68 -13.18
C ALA A 95 8.36 -15.38 -12.41
N ILE A 96 8.32 -14.22 -13.08
CA ILE A 96 8.53 -12.90 -12.45
C ILE A 96 7.47 -12.63 -11.39
N PHE A 97 6.18 -12.79 -11.71
CA PHE A 97 5.09 -12.58 -10.77
C PHE A 97 5.11 -13.63 -9.64
N GLY A 98 5.47 -14.87 -9.94
CA GLY A 98 5.68 -15.92 -8.95
C GLY A 98 6.78 -15.58 -7.96
N LEU A 99 7.91 -15.05 -8.44
CA LEU A 99 9.02 -14.56 -7.60
C LEU A 99 8.58 -13.38 -6.72
N SER A 100 7.86 -12.42 -7.26
CA SER A 100 7.32 -11.28 -6.51
C SER A 100 6.36 -11.74 -5.42
N THR A 101 5.41 -12.62 -5.76
CA THR A 101 4.45 -13.18 -4.79
C THR A 101 5.16 -14.01 -3.71
N ALA A 102 6.11 -14.87 -4.09
CA ALA A 102 6.90 -15.66 -3.15
C ALA A 102 7.70 -14.76 -2.19
N SER A 103 8.30 -13.69 -2.71
CA SER A 103 9.03 -12.71 -1.90
C SER A 103 8.11 -12.04 -0.87
N SER A 104 6.93 -11.62 -1.26
CA SER A 104 5.96 -11.01 -0.33
C SER A 104 5.41 -12.01 0.68
N SER A 105 5.05 -13.22 0.25
CA SER A 105 4.36 -14.22 1.10
C SER A 105 5.32 -15.01 1.99
N VAL A 106 6.58 -15.20 1.59
CA VAL A 106 7.56 -16.03 2.31
C VAL A 106 8.62 -15.21 3.02
N ILE A 107 9.08 -14.09 2.41
CA ILE A 107 10.15 -13.28 3.00
C ILE A 107 9.57 -12.17 3.89
N ILE A 108 8.60 -11.38 3.39
CA ILE A 108 8.10 -10.20 4.10
C ILE A 108 7.04 -10.59 5.12
N GLY A 109 5.93 -11.20 4.67
CA GLY A 109 4.74 -11.42 5.47
C GLY A 109 5.00 -12.10 6.81
N PRO A 110 5.67 -13.27 6.86
CA PRO A 110 5.90 -14.00 8.10
C PRO A 110 6.95 -13.37 9.03
N ASN A 111 7.88 -12.56 8.48
CA ASN A 111 9.07 -12.15 9.23
C ASN A 111 9.02 -10.71 9.74
N ILE A 112 8.42 -9.76 9.00
CA ILE A 112 8.47 -8.33 9.38
C ILE A 112 7.64 -8.06 10.64
N LEU A 113 6.42 -8.58 10.73
CA LEU A 113 5.58 -8.37 11.91
C LEU A 113 6.24 -8.90 13.20
N PRO A 114 6.72 -10.16 13.27
CA PRO A 114 7.44 -10.66 14.44
C PRO A 114 8.74 -9.89 14.73
N LEU A 115 9.48 -9.48 13.68
CA LEU A 115 10.70 -8.69 13.85
C LEU A 115 10.42 -7.37 14.57
N VAL A 116 9.45 -6.60 14.10
CA VAL A 116 9.10 -5.30 14.69
C VAL A 116 8.49 -5.50 16.08
N LEU A 117 7.57 -6.44 16.23
CA LEU A 117 6.92 -6.74 17.50
C LEU A 117 7.93 -7.18 18.57
N SER A 118 8.87 -8.06 18.23
CA SER A 118 9.90 -8.53 19.18
C SER A 118 10.80 -7.41 19.66
N ARG A 119 11.11 -6.43 18.80
CA ARG A 119 11.91 -5.24 19.16
C ARG A 119 11.17 -4.30 20.08
N LEU A 120 9.91 -3.98 19.72
CA LEU A 120 9.06 -3.15 20.56
C LEU A 120 8.82 -3.80 21.92
N HIS A 121 8.60 -5.12 21.94
CA HIS A 121 8.40 -5.86 23.18
C HIS A 121 9.65 -5.82 24.07
N ARG A 122 10.83 -6.14 23.54
CA ARG A 122 12.10 -6.08 24.31
C ARG A 122 12.37 -4.69 24.83
N TRP A 123 12.11 -3.65 24.01
CA TRP A 123 12.27 -2.27 24.43
C TRP A 123 11.30 -1.92 25.56
N THR A 124 10.04 -2.29 25.43
CA THR A 124 9.01 -2.03 26.47
C THR A 124 9.36 -2.73 27.77
N MET A 125 9.81 -3.99 27.73
CA MET A 125 10.22 -4.72 28.94
C MET A 125 11.43 -4.10 29.68
N GLY A 126 12.19 -3.25 29.03
CA GLY A 126 13.29 -2.51 29.65
C GLY A 126 12.87 -1.26 30.45
N HIS A 127 11.56 -0.88 30.43
CA HIS A 127 11.09 0.27 31.22
C HIS A 127 10.97 -0.03 32.71
N ALA A 128 11.05 1.02 33.53
CA ALA A 128 10.81 0.93 34.97
C ALA A 128 9.34 0.59 35.27
N VAL A 129 9.06 0.02 36.47
CA VAL A 129 7.71 -0.39 36.90
C VAL A 129 6.72 0.77 36.81
N THR A 130 7.16 2.00 37.13
CA THR A 130 6.34 3.22 37.06
C THR A 130 5.76 3.50 35.66
N PHE A 131 6.40 3.01 34.59
CA PHE A 131 5.83 3.11 33.23
C PHE A 131 4.56 2.26 33.11
N PHE A 132 4.55 1.09 33.72
CA PHE A 132 3.42 0.16 33.67
C PHE A 132 2.30 0.55 34.65
N ASP A 133 2.65 1.24 35.78
CA ASP A 133 1.67 1.73 36.74
C ASP A 133 0.82 2.89 36.19
N ASN A 134 1.40 3.67 35.26
CA ASN A 134 0.74 4.82 34.63
C ASN A 134 -0.12 4.46 33.41
N ASP A 135 -0.12 3.21 32.95
CA ASP A 135 -0.89 2.79 31.79
C ASP A 135 -1.41 1.34 31.93
N PHE A 136 -2.58 1.07 31.37
CA PHE A 136 -3.13 -0.30 31.35
C PHE A 136 -2.29 -1.22 30.48
N ALA A 137 -1.89 -2.38 31.01
CA ALA A 137 -1.10 -3.38 30.31
C ALA A 137 -1.71 -3.77 28.94
N GLY A 138 -3.04 -3.89 28.88
CA GLY A 138 -3.76 -4.15 27.64
C GLY A 138 -3.58 -3.05 26.59
N ARG A 139 -3.54 -1.78 27.00
CA ARG A 139 -3.30 -0.64 26.09
C ARG A 139 -1.88 -0.64 25.54
N ILE A 140 -0.89 -0.94 26.37
CA ILE A 140 0.52 -1.06 25.94
C ILE A 140 0.66 -2.19 24.93
N ALA A 141 0.11 -3.38 25.23
CA ALA A 141 0.17 -4.53 24.32
C ALA A 141 -0.55 -4.25 22.99
N GLN A 142 -1.72 -3.60 23.03
CA GLN A 142 -2.45 -3.19 21.83
C GLN A 142 -1.63 -2.21 21.00
N LYS A 143 -0.96 -1.21 21.62
CA LYS A 143 -0.10 -0.25 20.93
C LYS A 143 1.10 -0.92 20.28
N GLN A 144 1.76 -1.87 20.94
CA GLN A 144 2.86 -2.63 20.33
C GLN A 144 2.38 -3.36 19.06
N MET A 145 1.26 -4.10 19.15
CA MET A 145 0.71 -4.84 18.03
C MET A 145 0.27 -3.91 16.89
N GLN A 146 -0.41 -2.82 17.18
CA GLN A 146 -0.85 -1.83 16.21
C GLN A 146 0.34 -1.19 15.49
N THR A 147 1.36 -0.75 16.24
CA THR A 147 2.57 -0.15 15.66
C THR A 147 3.35 -1.15 14.82
N ALA A 148 3.53 -2.40 15.29
CA ALA A 148 4.21 -3.44 14.53
C ALA A 148 3.47 -3.77 13.23
N ARG A 149 2.13 -3.86 13.26
CA ARG A 149 1.31 -4.07 12.07
C ARG A 149 1.43 -2.89 11.11
N ALA A 150 1.33 -1.67 11.59
CA ALA A 150 1.41 -0.47 10.77
C ALA A 150 2.78 -0.33 10.06
N VAL A 151 3.89 -0.64 10.73
CA VAL A 151 5.22 -0.69 10.10
C VAL A 151 5.27 -1.79 9.02
N THR A 152 4.70 -2.96 9.30
CA THR A 152 4.64 -4.08 8.36
C THR A 152 3.83 -3.70 7.12
N ASP A 153 2.68 -3.07 7.30
CA ASP A 153 1.80 -2.64 6.21
C ASP A 153 2.51 -1.62 5.31
N VAL A 154 3.17 -0.61 5.90
CA VAL A 154 3.96 0.37 5.12
C VAL A 154 5.08 -0.30 4.32
N ALA A 155 5.84 -1.22 4.94
CA ALA A 155 6.92 -1.94 4.26
C ALA A 155 6.39 -2.81 3.11
N THR A 156 5.29 -3.52 3.33
CA THR A 156 4.65 -4.39 2.34
C THR A 156 4.07 -3.59 1.17
N GLU A 157 3.36 -2.50 1.46
CA GLU A 157 2.79 -1.64 0.42
C GLU A 157 3.87 -0.93 -0.40
N PHE A 158 4.97 -0.50 0.25
CA PHE A 158 6.09 0.08 -0.46
C PHE A 158 6.68 -0.90 -1.47
N VAL A 159 6.88 -2.15 -1.07
CA VAL A 159 7.41 -3.20 -1.96
C VAL A 159 6.42 -3.56 -3.06
N ASN A 160 5.18 -3.88 -2.70
CA ASN A 160 4.22 -4.45 -3.65
C ASN A 160 3.58 -3.42 -4.57
N VAL A 161 3.41 -2.18 -4.09
CA VAL A 161 2.69 -1.13 -4.82
C VAL A 161 3.63 -0.07 -5.35
N VAL A 162 4.45 0.55 -4.48
CA VAL A 162 5.26 1.69 -4.90
C VAL A 162 6.35 1.26 -5.87
N ALA A 163 7.09 0.18 -5.57
CA ALA A 163 8.16 -0.32 -6.46
C ALA A 163 7.59 -0.77 -7.82
N PHE A 164 6.47 -1.50 -7.81
CA PHE A 164 5.79 -1.93 -9.02
C PHE A 164 5.30 -0.74 -9.85
N ALA A 165 4.59 0.20 -9.23
CA ALA A 165 3.99 1.34 -9.91
C ALA A 165 5.07 2.27 -10.52
N LEU A 166 6.14 2.55 -9.78
CA LEU A 166 7.26 3.36 -10.28
C LEU A 166 7.93 2.70 -11.48
N ALA A 167 8.23 1.40 -11.39
CA ALA A 167 8.84 0.67 -12.49
C ALA A 167 7.92 0.64 -13.74
N SER A 168 6.62 0.45 -13.55
CA SER A 168 5.64 0.48 -14.63
C SER A 168 5.54 1.87 -15.29
N VAL A 169 5.49 2.95 -14.50
CA VAL A 169 5.43 4.33 -15.03
C VAL A 169 6.73 4.69 -15.76
N ILE A 170 7.90 4.39 -15.18
CA ILE A 170 9.20 4.67 -15.78
C ILE A 170 9.36 3.86 -17.08
N GLY A 171 9.03 2.57 -17.08
CA GLY A 171 9.08 1.73 -18.28
C GLY A 171 8.11 2.21 -19.37
N SER A 172 6.90 2.63 -18.99
CA SER A 172 5.93 3.22 -19.92
C SER A 172 6.43 4.53 -20.54
N ALA A 173 7.01 5.40 -19.72
CA ALA A 173 7.61 6.64 -20.19
C ALA A 173 8.77 6.38 -21.16
N ALA A 174 9.65 5.43 -20.84
CA ALA A 174 10.77 5.05 -21.71
C ALA A 174 10.29 4.52 -23.06
N PHE A 175 9.27 3.67 -23.09
CA PHE A 175 8.65 3.21 -24.34
C PHE A 175 8.03 4.37 -25.13
N LEU A 176 7.24 5.23 -24.48
CA LEU A 176 6.60 6.35 -25.17
C LEU A 176 7.62 7.33 -25.76
N VAL A 177 8.75 7.58 -25.08
CA VAL A 177 9.87 8.37 -25.65
C VAL A 177 10.45 7.73 -26.88
N SER A 178 10.51 6.39 -26.97
CA SER A 178 11.04 5.71 -28.15
C SER A 178 10.13 5.80 -29.37
N VAL A 179 8.83 6.00 -29.17
CA VAL A 179 7.86 6.25 -30.25
C VAL A 179 7.86 7.74 -30.61
N ASP A 180 7.56 8.60 -29.65
CA ASP A 180 7.64 10.06 -29.77
C ASP A 180 7.58 10.73 -28.40
N GLY A 181 8.32 11.84 -28.23
CA GLY A 181 8.37 12.60 -26.97
C GLY A 181 7.03 13.15 -26.49
N TRP A 182 6.07 13.34 -27.38
CA TRP A 182 4.71 13.79 -27.06
C TRP A 182 3.98 12.83 -26.11
N GLY A 183 4.05 11.52 -26.37
CA GLY A 183 3.41 10.50 -25.53
C GLY A 183 3.94 10.51 -24.10
N ALA A 184 5.24 10.66 -23.93
CA ALA A 184 5.86 10.78 -22.61
C ALA A 184 5.45 12.07 -21.89
N LEU A 185 5.38 13.21 -22.61
CA LEU A 185 4.90 14.47 -22.03
C LEU A 185 3.43 14.33 -21.57
N ALA A 186 2.58 13.73 -22.40
CA ALA A 186 1.18 13.48 -22.04
C ALA A 186 1.06 12.62 -20.78
N LEU A 187 1.88 11.56 -20.66
CA LEU A 187 1.95 10.73 -19.47
C LEU A 187 2.37 11.53 -18.23
N MET A 188 3.38 12.40 -18.34
CA MET A 188 3.83 13.24 -17.24
C MET A 188 2.77 14.24 -16.79
N VAL A 189 2.06 14.89 -17.72
CA VAL A 189 0.94 15.80 -17.42
C VAL A 189 -0.20 15.04 -16.74
N TRP A 190 -0.52 13.85 -17.24
CA TRP A 190 -1.52 12.97 -16.63
C TRP A 190 -1.11 12.56 -15.21
N LEU A 191 0.14 12.14 -14.99
CA LEU A 191 0.64 11.78 -13.67
C LEU A 191 0.60 12.97 -12.71
N GLY A 192 0.96 14.18 -13.18
CA GLY A 192 0.82 15.42 -12.41
C GLY A 192 -0.63 15.69 -11.99
N SER A 193 -1.57 15.52 -12.92
CA SER A 193 -3.02 15.66 -12.66
C SER A 193 -3.51 14.64 -11.62
N TYR A 194 -3.03 13.40 -11.70
CA TYR A 194 -3.33 12.35 -10.74
C TYR A 194 -2.80 12.67 -9.33
N VAL A 195 -1.57 13.14 -9.22
CA VAL A 195 -0.97 13.56 -7.93
C VAL A 195 -1.72 14.76 -7.34
N LEU A 196 -2.10 15.75 -8.17
CA LEU A 196 -2.91 16.89 -7.74
C LEU A 196 -4.28 16.45 -7.23
N LEU A 197 -4.93 15.50 -7.90
CA LEU A 197 -6.20 14.93 -7.46
C LEU A 197 -6.07 14.31 -6.07
N ILE A 198 -5.04 13.48 -5.86
CA ILE A 198 -4.79 12.85 -4.55
C ILE A 198 -4.56 13.94 -3.49
N ARG A 199 -3.69 14.92 -3.74
CA ARG A 199 -3.42 16.02 -2.80
C ARG A 199 -4.68 16.81 -2.43
N PHE A 200 -5.59 16.98 -3.37
CA PHE A 200 -6.85 17.70 -3.14
C PHE A 200 -7.84 16.91 -2.29
N PHE A 201 -8.02 15.62 -2.57
CA PHE A 201 -9.02 14.79 -1.90
C PHE A 201 -8.52 14.15 -0.60
N LEU A 202 -7.23 13.82 -0.49
CA LEU A 202 -6.68 13.11 0.66
C LEU A 202 -7.00 13.76 2.02
N PRO A 203 -6.77 15.07 2.25
CA PRO A 203 -7.10 15.69 3.53
C PRO A 203 -8.60 15.65 3.83
N ARG A 204 -9.45 15.82 2.82
CA ARG A 204 -10.91 15.77 2.94
C ARG A 204 -11.40 14.39 3.34
N ILE A 205 -10.87 13.35 2.69
CA ILE A 205 -11.19 11.94 2.99
C ILE A 205 -10.74 11.60 4.41
N ARG A 206 -9.52 11.99 4.81
CA ARG A 206 -8.99 11.74 6.17
C ARG A 206 -9.87 12.35 7.25
N THR A 207 -10.24 13.62 7.11
CA THR A 207 -11.09 14.31 8.11
C THR A 207 -12.46 13.63 8.23
N ARG A 208 -13.10 13.29 7.11
CA ARG A 208 -14.43 12.64 7.11
C ARG A 208 -14.34 11.19 7.60
N SER A 209 -13.28 10.48 7.26
CA SER A 209 -13.01 9.13 7.78
C SER A 209 -12.82 9.13 9.29
N ALA A 210 -12.05 10.06 9.84
CA ALA A 210 -11.86 10.22 11.28
C ALA A 210 -13.19 10.54 12.00
N SER A 211 -13.99 11.47 11.47
CA SER A 211 -15.31 11.80 12.01
C SER A 211 -16.26 10.60 12.00
N ARG A 212 -16.28 9.82 10.92
CA ARG A 212 -17.05 8.58 10.84
C ARG A 212 -16.58 7.54 11.85
N ALA A 213 -15.25 7.38 12.03
CA ALA A 213 -14.69 6.44 13.00
C ALA A 213 -15.06 6.83 14.44
N SER A 214 -14.98 8.12 14.77
CA SER A 214 -15.42 8.64 16.09
C SER A 214 -16.90 8.37 16.34
N ALA A 215 -17.77 8.66 15.39
CA ALA A 215 -19.20 8.38 15.52
C ALA A 215 -19.49 6.87 15.66
N ARG A 216 -18.74 6.02 14.96
CA ARG A 216 -18.83 4.56 15.12
C ARG A 216 -18.42 4.12 16.52
N ALA A 217 -17.37 4.71 17.09
CA ALA A 217 -16.94 4.41 18.45
C ALA A 217 -18.00 4.81 19.49
N MET A 218 -18.70 5.93 19.28
CA MET A 218 -19.84 6.33 20.13
C MET A 218 -20.98 5.30 20.08
N VAL A 219 -21.35 4.80 18.90
CA VAL A 219 -22.36 3.73 18.78
C VAL A 219 -21.91 2.49 19.56
N THR A 220 -20.66 2.07 19.38
CA THR A 220 -20.11 0.92 20.11
C THR A 220 -20.15 1.15 21.61
N GLY A 221 -19.75 2.34 22.07
CA GLY A 221 -19.80 2.71 23.49
C GLY A 221 -21.20 2.62 24.06
N GLN A 222 -22.20 3.19 23.38
CA GLN A 222 -23.60 3.16 23.81
C GLN A 222 -24.14 1.73 23.90
N VAL A 223 -23.86 0.89 22.90
CA VAL A 223 -24.29 -0.52 22.88
C VAL A 223 -23.64 -1.30 24.01
N VAL A 224 -22.33 -1.13 24.22
CA VAL A 224 -21.59 -1.80 25.30
C VAL A 224 -22.12 -1.36 26.67
N ASP A 225 -22.37 -0.07 26.88
CA ASP A 225 -22.90 0.44 28.14
C ASP A 225 -24.28 -0.15 28.44
N THR A 226 -25.20 -0.12 27.47
CA THR A 226 -26.54 -0.71 27.61
C THR A 226 -26.48 -2.21 27.96
N ILE A 227 -25.60 -2.98 27.27
CA ILE A 227 -25.48 -4.43 27.52
C ILE A 227 -24.84 -4.71 28.87
N THR A 228 -23.83 -3.93 29.28
CA THR A 228 -23.15 -4.09 30.55
C THR A 228 -24.12 -3.82 31.71
N ASN A 229 -24.99 -2.82 31.56
CA ASN A 229 -25.96 -2.43 32.56
C ASN A 229 -27.35 -3.05 32.33
N ILE A 230 -27.47 -4.11 31.54
CA ILE A 230 -28.77 -4.67 31.11
C ILE A 230 -29.71 -5.07 32.27
N LYS A 231 -29.15 -5.49 33.39
CA LYS A 231 -29.95 -5.82 34.60
C LYS A 231 -30.68 -4.57 35.12
N THR A 232 -29.98 -3.45 35.22
CA THR A 232 -30.52 -2.16 35.67
C THR A 232 -31.58 -1.65 34.68
N VAL A 233 -31.29 -1.70 33.37
CA VAL A 233 -32.22 -1.30 32.31
C VAL A 233 -33.52 -2.08 32.39
N LYS A 234 -33.45 -3.40 32.63
CA LYS A 234 -34.63 -4.26 32.73
C LYS A 234 -35.38 -4.06 34.04
N LEU A 235 -34.68 -3.83 35.19
CA LEU A 235 -35.31 -3.64 36.46
C LEU A 235 -36.11 -2.34 36.53
N PHE A 236 -35.62 -1.26 35.91
CA PHE A 236 -36.25 0.05 35.94
C PHE A 236 -37.14 0.36 34.74
N ALA A 237 -37.39 -0.62 33.85
CA ALA A 237 -38.20 -0.50 32.64
C ALA A 237 -37.78 0.66 31.70
N HIS A 238 -36.48 1.03 31.70
CA HIS A 238 -35.94 2.13 30.90
C HIS A 238 -35.51 1.71 29.48
N ALA A 239 -35.99 0.57 28.98
CA ALA A 239 -35.64 0.02 27.67
C ALA A 239 -35.89 1.00 26.52
N GLU A 240 -37.00 1.75 26.54
CA GLU A 240 -37.29 2.75 25.51
C GLU A 240 -36.36 3.97 25.53
N HIS A 241 -35.83 4.33 26.70
CA HIS A 241 -34.88 5.44 26.81
C HIS A 241 -33.54 5.06 26.26
N GLU A 242 -33.04 3.87 26.62
CA GLU A 242 -31.79 3.32 26.12
C GLU A 242 -31.85 3.06 24.60
N ASP A 243 -32.97 2.54 24.09
CA ASP A 243 -33.17 2.33 22.63
C ASP A 243 -33.11 3.67 21.89
N ARG A 244 -33.78 4.72 22.40
CA ARG A 244 -33.71 6.06 21.78
C ARG A 244 -32.29 6.64 21.79
N ALA A 245 -31.53 6.44 22.85
CA ALA A 245 -30.14 6.89 22.93
C ALA A 245 -29.27 6.15 21.90
N ALA A 246 -29.41 4.83 21.81
CA ALA A 246 -28.68 3.99 20.82
C ALA A 246 -29.06 4.38 19.39
N LEU A 247 -30.35 4.55 19.08
CA LEU A 247 -30.83 5.00 17.77
C LEU A 247 -30.33 6.40 17.42
N GLY A 248 -30.25 7.31 18.39
CA GLY A 248 -29.65 8.64 18.23
C GLY A 248 -28.17 8.57 17.84
N ALA A 249 -27.40 7.74 18.52
CA ALA A 249 -25.99 7.50 18.19
C ALA A 249 -25.84 6.88 16.80
N MET A 250 -26.69 5.92 16.42
CA MET A 250 -26.70 5.30 15.08
C MET A 250 -27.08 6.31 14.00
N ALA A 251 -28.04 7.21 14.24
CA ALA A 251 -28.41 8.27 13.31
C ALA A 251 -27.22 9.24 13.08
N GLY A 252 -26.52 9.63 14.14
CA GLY A 252 -25.30 10.43 14.04
C GLY A 252 -24.20 9.73 13.24
N PHE A 253 -23.98 8.43 13.45
CA PHE A 253 -23.05 7.65 12.66
C PHE A 253 -23.46 7.60 11.18
N ARG A 254 -24.76 7.38 10.89
CA ARG A 254 -25.29 7.37 9.52
C ARG A 254 -25.02 8.69 8.80
N GLU A 255 -25.22 9.83 9.46
CA GLU A 255 -24.93 11.14 8.89
C GLU A 255 -23.47 11.29 8.49
N ARG A 256 -22.54 10.94 9.42
CA ARG A 256 -21.09 11.00 9.16
C ARG A 256 -20.66 10.01 8.08
N ALA A 257 -21.30 8.83 8.01
CA ALA A 257 -21.05 7.84 6.96
C ALA A 257 -21.50 8.35 5.58
N LEU A 258 -22.64 9.05 5.49
CA LEU A 258 -23.11 9.69 4.25
C LEU A 258 -22.17 10.81 3.80
N ASP A 259 -21.67 11.64 4.71
CA ASP A 259 -20.71 12.70 4.39
C ASP A 259 -19.39 12.13 3.84
N PHE A 260 -18.89 11.05 4.46
CA PHE A 260 -17.73 10.32 3.95
C PHE A 260 -18.03 9.72 2.56
N GLY A 261 -19.21 9.11 2.41
CA GLY A 261 -19.65 8.49 1.15
C GLY A 261 -19.70 9.50 -0.01
N ARG A 262 -20.23 10.70 0.22
CA ARG A 262 -20.28 11.78 -0.78
C ARG A 262 -18.88 12.16 -1.29
N VAL A 263 -17.94 12.41 -0.37
CA VAL A 263 -16.57 12.77 -0.74
C VAL A 263 -15.86 11.62 -1.45
N SER A 264 -16.05 10.39 -0.97
CA SER A 264 -15.48 9.19 -1.61
C SER A 264 -16.02 8.97 -3.02
N THR A 265 -17.31 9.25 -3.24
CA THR A 265 -17.94 9.14 -4.56
C THR A 265 -17.35 10.15 -5.54
N TRP A 266 -17.23 11.42 -5.13
CA TRP A 266 -16.60 12.45 -5.97
C TRP A 266 -15.13 12.15 -6.26
N PHE A 267 -14.39 11.66 -5.29
CA PHE A 267 -13.01 11.21 -5.50
C PHE A 267 -12.93 10.10 -6.54
N ARG A 268 -13.75 9.05 -6.38
CA ARG A 268 -13.77 7.91 -7.33
C ARG A 268 -14.18 8.34 -8.73
N LEU A 269 -15.20 9.19 -8.86
CA LEU A 269 -15.64 9.72 -10.16
C LEU A 269 -14.50 10.51 -10.83
N SER A 270 -13.88 11.45 -10.11
CA SER A 270 -12.75 12.24 -10.63
C SER A 270 -11.56 11.34 -11.00
N LEU A 271 -11.29 10.32 -10.18
CA LEU A 271 -10.23 9.34 -10.45
C LEU A 271 -10.50 8.56 -11.74
N MET A 272 -11.74 8.07 -11.92
CA MET A 272 -12.14 7.34 -13.14
C MET A 272 -12.08 8.23 -14.38
N THR A 273 -12.45 9.51 -14.25
CA THR A 273 -12.34 10.48 -15.36
C THR A 273 -10.89 10.70 -15.77
N ILE A 274 -9.99 10.94 -14.81
CA ILE A 274 -8.55 11.10 -15.10
C ILE A 274 -7.97 9.79 -15.65
N ALA A 275 -8.33 8.64 -15.08
CA ALA A 275 -7.88 7.34 -15.55
C ALA A 275 -8.35 7.08 -16.99
N GLY A 276 -9.61 7.39 -17.32
CA GLY A 276 -10.16 7.24 -18.66
C GLY A 276 -9.60 8.23 -19.68
N ALA A 277 -9.11 9.39 -19.26
CA ALA A 277 -8.48 10.35 -20.14
C ALA A 277 -7.16 9.83 -20.76
N LEU A 278 -6.40 9.02 -20.02
CA LEU A 278 -5.10 8.53 -20.47
C LEU A 278 -5.18 7.69 -21.76
N PRO A 279 -6.03 6.65 -21.86
CA PRO A 279 -6.22 5.91 -23.10
C PRO A 279 -6.63 6.80 -24.28
N VAL A 280 -7.54 7.76 -24.04
CA VAL A 280 -7.99 8.68 -25.09
C VAL A 280 -6.84 9.54 -25.61
N ILE A 281 -6.02 10.09 -24.70
CA ILE A 281 -4.90 10.96 -25.06
C ILE A 281 -3.79 10.15 -25.77
N LEU A 282 -3.37 9.01 -25.21
CA LEU A 282 -2.26 8.24 -25.78
C LEU A 282 -2.65 7.57 -27.10
N VAL A 283 -3.80 6.91 -27.17
CA VAL A 283 -4.25 6.27 -28.42
C VAL A 283 -4.56 7.34 -29.47
N GLY A 284 -5.30 8.40 -29.10
CA GLY A 284 -5.60 9.49 -30.02
C GLY A 284 -4.34 10.17 -30.56
N GLY A 285 -3.38 10.47 -29.68
CA GLY A 285 -2.08 11.04 -30.07
C GLY A 285 -1.29 10.12 -31.01
N THR A 286 -1.21 8.82 -30.68
CA THR A 286 -0.49 7.84 -31.54
C THR A 286 -1.18 7.65 -32.89
N ILE A 287 -2.52 7.72 -32.97
CA ILE A 287 -3.25 7.72 -34.26
C ILE A 287 -2.88 8.94 -35.11
N LEU A 288 -2.73 10.14 -34.51
CA LEU A 288 -2.31 11.34 -35.23
C LEU A 288 -0.87 11.19 -35.76
N LEU A 289 0.04 10.61 -34.98
CA LEU A 289 1.41 10.30 -35.41
C LEU A 289 1.43 9.24 -36.55
N TRP A 290 0.59 8.23 -36.42
CA TRP A 290 0.44 7.20 -37.46
C TRP A 290 -0.02 7.82 -38.79
N ARG A 291 -0.96 8.75 -38.79
CA ARG A 291 -1.37 9.48 -40.01
C ARG A 291 -0.24 10.26 -40.67
N GLN A 292 0.78 10.65 -39.91
CA GLN A 292 1.95 11.37 -40.35
C GLN A 292 3.10 10.40 -40.75
N GLY A 293 2.90 9.09 -40.62
CA GLY A 293 3.93 8.08 -40.91
C GLY A 293 5.02 7.98 -39.83
N MET A 294 4.80 8.59 -38.64
CA MET A 294 5.77 8.59 -37.55
C MET A 294 5.53 7.48 -36.50
N ALA A 295 4.45 6.73 -36.62
CA ALA A 295 4.11 5.62 -35.73
C ALA A 295 3.52 4.47 -36.53
N THR A 296 3.60 3.25 -35.99
CA THR A 296 3.04 2.02 -36.56
C THR A 296 1.67 1.67 -35.98
N ALA A 297 1.00 0.68 -36.55
CA ALA A 297 -0.24 0.11 -35.96
C ALA A 297 0.06 -0.58 -34.63
N GLY A 298 1.23 -1.20 -34.49
CA GLY A 298 1.70 -1.80 -33.24
C GLY A 298 1.96 -0.76 -32.16
N ASP A 299 2.47 0.42 -32.51
CA ASP A 299 2.64 1.51 -31.54
C ASP A 299 1.30 1.97 -30.96
N ILE A 300 0.25 2.04 -31.79
CA ILE A 300 -1.12 2.34 -31.31
C ILE A 300 -1.59 1.27 -30.34
N ALA A 301 -1.38 0.00 -30.67
CA ALA A 301 -1.76 -1.12 -29.82
C ALA A 301 -0.99 -1.12 -28.48
N ALA A 302 0.32 -0.91 -28.54
CA ALA A 302 1.18 -0.83 -27.34
C ALA A 302 0.82 0.36 -26.45
N ALA A 303 0.67 1.56 -27.04
CA ALA A 303 0.25 2.76 -26.31
C ALA A 303 -1.12 2.57 -25.64
N GLY A 304 -2.05 1.95 -26.34
CA GLY A 304 -3.38 1.60 -25.82
C GLY A 304 -3.30 0.62 -24.64
N ALA A 305 -2.53 -0.45 -24.77
CA ALA A 305 -2.33 -1.44 -23.71
C ALA A 305 -1.67 -0.82 -22.45
N ILE A 306 -0.64 0.00 -22.64
CA ILE A 306 0.00 0.75 -21.56
C ILE A 306 -1.00 1.68 -20.87
N ALA A 307 -1.74 2.46 -21.65
CA ALA A 307 -2.71 3.41 -21.12
C ALA A 307 -3.81 2.73 -20.31
N MET A 308 -4.36 1.63 -20.81
CA MET A 308 -5.36 0.83 -20.09
C MET A 308 -4.81 0.25 -18.80
N ARG A 309 -3.57 -0.24 -18.82
CA ARG A 309 -2.91 -0.80 -17.63
C ARG A 309 -2.68 0.27 -16.56
N LEU A 310 -2.13 1.42 -16.94
CA LEU A 310 -1.92 2.55 -16.02
C LEU A 310 -3.26 3.07 -15.47
N ALA A 311 -4.29 3.17 -16.31
CA ALA A 311 -5.62 3.56 -15.88
C ALA A 311 -6.20 2.61 -14.81
N GLN A 312 -6.06 1.30 -15.00
CA GLN A 312 -6.49 0.29 -14.03
C GLN A 312 -5.71 0.38 -12.71
N MET A 313 -4.40 0.72 -12.78
CA MET A 313 -3.56 0.86 -11.60
C MET A 313 -3.99 2.01 -10.70
N THR A 314 -4.56 3.09 -11.22
CA THR A 314 -4.89 4.29 -10.42
C THR A 314 -5.77 3.99 -9.23
N GLY A 315 -6.71 3.06 -9.36
CA GLY A 315 -7.64 2.67 -8.29
C GLY A 315 -6.93 2.04 -7.09
N TRP A 316 -6.21 0.95 -7.31
CA TRP A 316 -5.57 0.21 -6.23
C TRP A 316 -4.33 0.93 -5.68
N VAL A 317 -3.56 1.64 -6.52
CA VAL A 317 -2.45 2.49 -6.06
C VAL A 317 -2.96 3.60 -5.14
N SER A 318 -4.08 4.26 -5.49
CA SER A 318 -4.69 5.28 -4.61
C SER A 318 -5.11 4.70 -3.26
N MET A 319 -5.71 3.50 -3.25
CA MET A 319 -6.11 2.81 -2.01
C MET A 319 -4.91 2.46 -1.15
N ALA A 320 -3.85 1.92 -1.75
CA ALA A 320 -2.61 1.57 -1.07
C ALA A 320 -1.92 2.81 -0.47
N LEU A 321 -1.80 3.91 -1.23
CA LEU A 321 -1.24 5.16 -0.73
C LEU A 321 -2.05 5.73 0.44
N MET A 322 -3.38 5.67 0.39
CA MET A 322 -4.22 6.07 1.53
C MET A 322 -4.00 5.17 2.75
N GLY A 323 -3.85 3.85 2.54
CA GLY A 323 -3.49 2.89 3.59
C GLY A 323 -2.15 3.22 4.24
N VAL A 324 -1.12 3.45 3.44
CA VAL A 324 0.23 3.85 3.90
C VAL A 324 0.18 5.11 4.78
N TRP A 325 -0.55 6.14 4.35
CA TRP A 325 -0.71 7.36 5.16
C TRP A 325 -1.44 7.10 6.48
N GLY A 326 -2.43 6.20 6.49
CA GLY A 326 -3.11 5.76 7.71
C GLY A 326 -2.14 5.05 8.66
N SER A 327 -1.40 4.08 8.16
CA SER A 327 -0.40 3.32 8.92
C SER A 327 0.74 4.20 9.44
N ILE A 328 1.18 5.21 8.68
CA ILE A 328 2.17 6.19 9.16
C ILE A 328 1.64 6.92 10.40
N GLY A 329 0.37 7.34 10.40
CA GLY A 329 -0.25 7.97 11.59
C GLY A 329 -0.29 7.05 12.81
N GLU A 330 -0.54 5.75 12.61
CA GLU A 330 -0.49 4.75 13.70
C GLU A 330 0.94 4.53 14.22
N VAL A 331 1.93 4.57 13.34
CA VAL A 331 3.35 4.49 13.75
C VAL A 331 3.74 5.73 14.58
N GLU A 332 3.37 6.93 14.15
CA GLU A 332 3.63 8.17 14.91
C GLU A 332 3.00 8.16 16.30
N ASP A 333 1.78 7.65 16.41
CA ASP A 333 1.10 7.50 17.68
C ASP A 333 1.76 6.45 18.58
N GLY A 334 2.16 5.31 17.99
CA GLY A 334 2.93 4.27 18.67
C GLY A 334 4.29 4.76 19.17
N MET A 335 5.00 5.56 18.37
CA MET A 335 6.28 6.17 18.77
C MET A 335 6.13 7.06 20.01
N LYS A 336 5.08 7.87 20.09
CA LYS A 336 4.82 8.74 21.26
C LYS A 336 4.62 7.94 22.54
N THR A 337 3.97 6.79 22.44
CA THR A 337 3.60 5.96 23.59
C THR A 337 4.73 5.00 23.99
N LEU A 338 5.41 4.39 23.01
CA LEU A 338 6.32 3.25 23.23
C LEU A 338 7.81 3.63 23.19
N ALA A 339 8.17 4.84 22.73
CA ALA A 339 9.56 5.30 22.59
C ALA A 339 10.01 6.38 23.60
N PRO A 340 9.39 6.55 24.81
CA PRO A 340 9.99 7.40 25.81
C PRO A 340 11.37 6.81 26.22
N PRO A 341 12.37 7.64 26.58
CA PRO A 341 13.63 7.14 27.10
C PRO A 341 13.39 6.38 28.39
N HIS A 342 14.14 5.29 28.60
CA HIS A 342 14.14 4.62 29.91
C HIS A 342 14.52 5.62 30.98
N ALA A 343 13.74 5.70 32.08
CA ALA A 343 14.20 6.37 33.26
C ALA A 343 15.49 5.64 33.73
N PRO A 344 16.56 6.36 34.09
CA PRO A 344 17.76 5.71 34.57
C PRO A 344 17.39 4.84 35.77
N PHE A 345 17.76 3.56 35.73
CA PHE A 345 17.68 2.70 36.92
C PHE A 345 18.43 3.37 38.06
N PRO A 346 17.84 3.48 39.26
CA PRO A 346 18.61 3.91 40.39
C PRO A 346 19.83 2.96 40.52
N PRO A 347 21.04 3.50 40.78
CA PRO A 347 22.22 2.65 40.89
C PRO A 347 21.97 1.57 41.97
N ARG A 348 22.44 0.35 41.72
CA ARG A 348 22.28 -0.80 42.65
C ARG A 348 22.65 -0.51 44.11
N SER A 349 23.45 0.52 44.36
CA SER A 349 23.80 1.02 45.68
C SER A 349 22.63 1.68 46.45
N ALA A 350 21.50 2.01 45.77
CA ALA A 350 20.32 2.57 46.44
C ALA A 350 19.31 1.49 46.90
N LEU A 351 19.50 0.25 46.47
CA LEU A 351 18.77 -0.90 47.02
C LEU A 351 19.63 -1.40 48.20
N GLY A 352 19.32 -0.93 49.40
CA GLY A 352 19.99 -1.33 50.61
C GLY A 352 20.16 -2.84 50.72
N ALA A 353 21.33 -3.31 51.10
CA ALA A 353 21.58 -4.69 51.41
C ALA A 353 20.48 -5.18 52.38
N PRO A 354 19.88 -6.38 52.18
CA PRO A 354 18.99 -6.96 53.17
C PRO A 354 19.77 -7.13 54.49
N GLN A 355 19.23 -6.57 55.55
CA GLN A 355 19.71 -6.82 56.95
C GLN A 355 19.34 -8.24 57.35
#